data_d294f93c8c88501a180b9d0862988059
#
_entry.id   d294f93c8c88501a180b9d0862988059
#
_cell.length_a   1.000
_cell.length_b   1.000
_cell.length_c   1.000
_cell.angle_alpha   90.00
_cell.angle_beta   90.00
_cell.angle_gamma   90.00
#
_symmetry.space_group_name_H-M   'P 1'
#
loop_
_entity.id
_entity.type
_entity.pdbx_description
1 polymer ?
#
loop_
_entity_poly.entity_id
_entity_poly.type
_entity_poly.pdbx_seq_one_letter_code
_entity_poly.pdbx_strand_id
1 'polypeptide(L)' 'MRITYDPEVDAMSIVFRETTVTTKHLGEGIADDVDADGKLAGIEILDAVRRFGGRDTLRQLVVEGIGPTVSHKS' A
#
# COMPACT_ATOMS: atom_id res chain seq x y z
N MET A 1 -6.16 -3.49 -6.61
CA MET A 1 -5.45 -2.97 -5.42
C MET A 1 -5.92 -3.70 -4.18
N ARG A 2 -5.02 -4.07 -3.32
CA ARG A 2 -5.38 -4.76 -2.09
C ARG A 2 -4.63 -4.13 -0.93
N ILE A 3 -5.36 -3.81 0.12
CA ILE A 3 -4.78 -3.24 1.33
C ILE A 3 -4.99 -4.24 2.46
N THR A 4 -3.91 -4.62 3.11
CA THR A 4 -3.96 -5.53 4.26
C THR A 4 -3.27 -4.88 5.45
N TYR A 5 -3.76 -5.22 6.63
CA TYR A 5 -3.16 -4.77 7.87
C TYR A 5 -2.95 -5.97 8.78
N ASP A 6 -1.75 -6.10 9.29
CA ASP A 6 -1.37 -7.15 10.23
C ASP A 6 -1.25 -6.54 11.62
N PRO A 7 -2.20 -6.80 12.52
CA PRO A 7 -2.18 -6.19 13.85
C PRO A 7 -1.08 -6.74 14.77
N GLU A 8 -0.55 -7.92 14.46
CA GLU A 8 0.50 -8.50 15.30
C GLU A 8 1.80 -7.71 15.22
N VAL A 9 2.09 -7.17 14.06
CA VAL A 9 3.32 -6.42 13.82
C VAL A 9 3.05 -4.96 13.48
N ASP A 10 1.78 -4.56 13.48
CA ASP A 10 1.37 -3.19 13.17
C ASP A 10 1.89 -2.74 11.80
N ALA A 11 1.71 -3.59 10.80
CA ALA A 11 2.20 -3.33 9.46
C ALA A 11 1.06 -3.29 8.46
N MET A 12 1.08 -2.31 7.57
CA MET A 12 0.13 -2.19 6.48
C MET A 12 0.84 -2.47 5.17
N SER A 13 0.15 -3.18 4.28
CA SER A 13 0.65 -3.47 2.95
C SER A 13 -0.36 -3.01 1.92
N ILE A 14 0.08 -2.24 0.94
CA ILE A 14 -0.76 -1.80 -0.17
C ILE A 14 -0.18 -2.43 -1.43
N VAL A 15 -0.96 -3.32 -2.04
CA VAL A 15 -0.54 -4.03 -3.24
C VAL A 15 -1.31 -3.45 -4.43
N PHE A 16 -0.60 -2.80 -5.33
CA PHE A 16 -1.20 -2.23 -6.54
C PHE A 16 -1.41 -3.30 -7.60
N ARG A 17 -0.44 -4.21 -7.74
CA ARG A 17 -0.48 -5.32 -8.70
C ARG A 17 0.15 -6.55 -8.07
N GLU A 18 -0.43 -7.71 -8.33
CA GLU A 18 0.14 -8.98 -7.89
C GLU A 18 1.22 -9.39 -8.89
N THR A 19 2.45 -9.37 -8.44
CA THR A 19 3.59 -9.77 -9.27
C THR A 19 4.76 -10.08 -8.35
N THR A 20 5.80 -10.66 -8.92
CA THR A 20 7.03 -10.89 -8.17
C THR A 20 7.71 -9.55 -7.94
N VAL A 21 8.09 -9.29 -6.70
CA VAL A 21 8.65 -7.99 -6.34
C VAL A 21 9.96 -8.13 -5.58
N THR A 22 10.73 -7.06 -5.62
CA THR A 22 11.88 -6.85 -4.76
C THR A 22 11.54 -5.70 -3.82
N THR A 23 11.72 -5.91 -2.53
CA THR A 23 11.42 -4.89 -1.53
C THR A 23 12.62 -3.99 -1.33
N LYS A 24 12.42 -2.69 -1.40
CA LYS A 24 13.46 -1.69 -1.16
C LYS A 24 13.05 -0.83 0.02
N HIS A 25 13.86 -0.87 1.06
CA HIS A 25 13.61 -0.09 2.27
C HIS A 25 13.99 1.37 2.02
N LEU A 26 13.02 2.26 2.25
CA LEU A 26 13.23 3.70 2.10
C LEU A 26 13.67 4.35 3.40
N GLY A 27 13.62 3.60 4.50
CA GLY A 27 13.95 4.09 5.83
C GLY A 27 12.69 4.40 6.63
N GLU A 28 12.84 4.54 7.93
CA GLU A 28 11.76 4.92 8.85
C GLU A 28 10.51 4.05 8.74
N GLY A 29 10.69 2.78 8.44
CA GLY A 29 9.59 1.83 8.41
C GLY A 29 8.73 1.86 7.15
N ILE A 30 9.21 2.46 6.09
CA ILE A 30 8.52 2.47 4.81
C ILE A 30 9.37 1.77 3.76
N ALA A 31 8.75 0.92 2.97
CA ALA A 31 9.44 0.18 1.91
C ALA A 31 8.60 0.16 0.64
N ASP A 32 9.28 0.21 -0.50
CA ASP A 32 8.66 0.03 -1.80
C ASP A 32 8.81 -1.41 -2.24
N ASP A 33 7.77 -1.94 -2.89
CA ASP A 33 7.86 -3.20 -3.61
C ASP A 33 7.86 -2.89 -5.10
N VAL A 34 8.94 -3.26 -5.78
CA VAL A 34 9.09 -2.97 -7.21
C VAL A 34 9.18 -4.26 -8.01
N ASP A 35 8.68 -4.23 -9.23
CA ASP A 35 8.72 -5.39 -10.11
C ASP A 35 10.06 -5.48 -10.84
N ALA A 36 10.15 -6.45 -11.75
CA ALA A 36 11.39 -6.70 -12.49
C ALA A 36 11.79 -5.51 -13.37
N ASP A 37 10.84 -4.69 -13.78
CA ASP A 37 11.09 -3.52 -14.59
C ASP A 37 11.36 -2.27 -13.75
N GLY A 38 11.39 -2.41 -12.44
CA GLY A 38 11.60 -1.29 -11.53
C GLY A 38 10.38 -0.45 -11.28
N LYS A 39 9.19 -0.92 -11.69
CA LYS A 39 7.95 -0.19 -11.46
C LYS A 39 7.36 -0.54 -10.12
N LEU A 40 6.72 0.44 -9.50
CA LEU A 40 6.11 0.27 -8.19
C LEU A 40 4.93 -0.70 -8.27
N ALA A 41 4.98 -1.75 -7.46
CA ALA A 41 3.91 -2.73 -7.37
C ALA A 41 3.21 -2.70 -6.02
N GLY A 42 3.84 -2.11 -5.01
CA GLY A 42 3.25 -2.01 -3.70
C GLY A 42 4.06 -1.15 -2.75
N ILE A 43 3.50 -0.92 -1.57
CA ILE A 43 4.17 -0.17 -0.50
C ILE A 43 3.87 -0.86 0.82
N GLU A 44 4.87 -0.92 1.70
CA GLU A 44 4.73 -1.49 3.03
C GLU A 44 5.05 -0.42 4.07
N ILE A 45 4.23 -0.35 5.11
CA ILE A 45 4.35 0.67 6.15
C ILE A 45 4.34 -0.02 7.51
N LEU A 46 5.42 0.15 8.27
CA LEU A 46 5.50 -0.32 9.64
C LEU A 46 5.02 0.77 10.59
N ASP A 47 4.67 0.37 11.81
CA ASP A 47 4.13 1.28 12.83
C ASP A 47 2.91 2.04 12.29
N ALA A 48 2.04 1.34 11.60
CA ALA A 48 0.94 1.96 10.86
C ALA A 48 -0.02 2.73 11.75
N VAL A 49 -0.43 2.15 12.87
CA VAL A 49 -1.39 2.81 13.76
C VAL A 49 -0.81 4.13 14.28
N ARG A 50 0.44 4.10 14.71
CA ARG A 50 1.09 5.30 15.23
C ARG A 50 1.25 6.36 14.14
N ARG A 51 1.65 5.94 12.95
CA ARG A 51 1.88 6.88 11.84
C ARG A 51 0.59 7.53 11.38
N PHE A 52 -0.52 6.81 11.46
CA PHE A 52 -1.79 7.32 10.96
C PHE A 52 -2.63 7.97 12.05
N GLY A 53 -2.14 8.05 13.27
CA GLY A 53 -2.83 8.74 14.33
C GLY A 53 -3.88 7.93 15.05
N GLY A 54 -3.92 6.61 14.83
CA GLY A 54 -4.80 5.73 15.57
C GLY A 54 -5.42 4.66 14.70
N ARG A 55 -6.00 3.68 15.36
CA ARG A 55 -6.57 2.51 14.73
C ARG A 55 -7.78 2.84 13.86
N ASP A 56 -8.54 3.84 14.25
CA ASP A 56 -9.75 4.20 13.52
C ASP A 56 -9.45 4.71 12.12
N THR A 57 -8.29 5.30 11.92
CA THR A 57 -7.87 5.75 10.60
C THR A 57 -7.82 4.59 9.61
N LEU A 58 -7.47 3.40 10.07
CA LEU A 58 -7.36 2.23 9.21
C LEU A 58 -8.71 1.70 8.75
N ARG A 59 -9.80 2.16 9.34
CA ARG A 59 -11.15 1.73 8.97
C ARG A 59 -11.77 2.62 7.91
N GLN A 60 -11.09 3.71 7.58
CA GLN A 60 -11.64 4.69 6.65
C GLN A 60 -10.79 4.72 5.40
N LEU A 61 -11.34 4.22 4.33
CA LEU A 61 -10.70 4.27 3.04
C LEU A 61 -11.69 4.85 2.04
N VAL A 62 -11.30 5.96 1.43
CA VAL A 62 -12.10 6.57 0.39
C VAL A 62 -11.23 6.69 -0.86
N VAL A 63 -11.72 6.15 -1.96
CA VAL A 63 -11.03 6.26 -3.26
C VAL A 63 -11.88 7.17 -4.12
N GLU A 64 -11.36 8.35 -4.41
CA GLU A 64 -12.09 9.35 -5.17
C GLU A 64 -11.39 9.66 -6.49
N GLY A 65 -12.13 10.24 -7.42
CA GLY A 65 -11.59 10.58 -8.72
C GLY A 65 -11.49 9.41 -9.67
N ILE A 66 -11.91 8.24 -9.22
CA ILE A 66 -11.94 7.04 -10.04
C ILE A 66 -13.38 6.74 -10.39
N GLY A 67 -13.79 6.98 -11.56
CA GLY A 67 -15.12 6.66 -11.98
C GLY A 67 -15.11 5.61 -13.07
N PRO A 68 -16.28 5.26 -13.58
CA PRO A 68 -16.34 4.30 -14.69
C PRO A 68 -15.52 4.75 -15.88
N THR A 69 -15.32 6.05 -16.04
CA THR A 69 -14.54 6.57 -17.15
C THR A 69 -13.07 6.20 -17.10
N VAL A 70 -12.57 5.88 -15.91
CA VAL A 70 -11.16 5.50 -15.77
C VAL A 70 -10.87 4.16 -16.42
N SER A 71 -11.79 3.21 -16.23
CA SER A 71 -11.56 1.83 -16.64
C SER A 71 -11.48 1.64 -18.13
N HIS A 72 -12.09 2.49 -18.92
CA HIS A 72 -12.07 2.30 -20.36
C HIS A 72 -11.05 3.19 -21.07
N LYS A 73 -10.14 3.71 -20.34
CA LYS A 73 -9.00 4.41 -20.92
C LYS A 73 -7.94 3.46 -21.43
N SER A 74 -8.12 2.24 -21.15
CA SER A 74 -7.20 1.22 -21.65
C SER A 74 -7.13 1.22 -23.17
#